data_b8a1670895200008479edd364b18eae9
#
_entry.id   b8a1670895200008479edd364b18eae9
#
_cell.length_a   1.000
_cell.length_b   1.000
_cell.length_c   1.000
_cell.angle_alpha   90.00
_cell.angle_beta   90.00
_cell.angle_gamma   90.00
#
_symmetry.space_group_name_H-M   'P 1'
#
loop_
_entity.id
_entity.type
_entity.pdbx_description
1 polymer ?
#
loop_
_entity_poly.entity_id
_entity_poly.type
_entity_poly.pdbx_seq_one_letter_code
_entity_poly.pdbx_strand_id
1 'polypeptide(L)'
;MALNSAPESESSPDVIRHLVLLGDALQNIDLGKGQAESALVPRPRNPWKLTVLQPPEVLRQGRVRAIPAEVSHIVICVDGGWAIDTSGLLQGDAQSVRGTLGELATAADEFEGIFARLIAAAKETGLPTIVCTLVPARYVDPVQERAAATALAIFNDRVLRQAFAAGLSIVELRLVCDEDSDYASETLLSRTGVRKVANVARSALYDVSRNPGRTRVYF
;
A
#
# COMPACT_ATOMS: atom_id res chain seq x y z
N MET A 1 -38.58 -35.62 21.62
CA MET A 1 -37.13 -35.53 21.57
C MET A 1 -36.78 -34.63 20.41
N ALA A 2 -36.57 -33.33 20.69
CA ALA A 2 -36.19 -32.36 19.66
C ALA A 2 -34.67 -32.23 19.72
N LEU A 3 -34.03 -32.61 18.60
CA LEU A 3 -32.59 -32.40 18.38
C LEU A 3 -32.34 -30.91 18.14
N ASN A 4 -31.66 -30.31 19.09
CA ASN A 4 -31.18 -28.96 19.08
C ASN A 4 -30.10 -28.86 17.96
N SER A 5 -30.42 -28.19 16.87
CA SER A 5 -29.45 -27.80 15.87
C SER A 5 -28.57 -26.70 16.49
N ALA A 6 -27.31 -26.99 16.68
CA ALA A 6 -26.31 -26.00 17.07
C ALA A 6 -26.24 -24.88 16.02
N PRO A 7 -26.07 -23.61 16.42
CA PRO A 7 -25.87 -22.53 15.47
C PRO A 7 -24.54 -22.73 14.74
N GLU A 8 -24.61 -22.65 13.41
CA GLU A 8 -23.46 -22.73 12.52
C GLU A 8 -22.44 -21.65 12.86
N SER A 9 -21.26 -22.10 13.09
CA SER A 9 -19.95 -21.46 13.18
C SER A 9 -19.92 -19.96 12.93
N GLU A 10 -19.69 -19.24 14.02
CA GLU A 10 -19.05 -17.91 14.00
C GLU A 10 -17.83 -17.96 13.06
N SER A 11 -17.84 -17.12 12.04
CA SER A 11 -16.77 -17.02 11.09
C SER A 11 -15.51 -16.54 11.82
N SER A 12 -14.52 -17.41 11.92
CA SER A 12 -13.21 -17.06 12.49
C SER A 12 -12.68 -15.78 11.83
N PRO A 13 -12.30 -14.75 12.62
CA PRO A 13 -11.76 -13.48 12.10
C PRO A 13 -10.44 -13.67 11.32
N ASP A 14 -9.86 -14.85 11.40
CA ASP A 14 -8.57 -15.21 10.80
C ASP A 14 -8.64 -15.54 9.29
N VAL A 15 -9.81 -15.53 8.67
CA VAL A 15 -9.95 -15.89 7.26
C VAL A 15 -10.10 -14.63 6.42
N ILE A 16 -9.07 -14.31 5.64
CA ILE A 16 -9.18 -13.26 4.62
C ILE A 16 -10.14 -13.76 3.55
N ARG A 17 -11.26 -13.06 3.39
CA ARG A 17 -12.30 -13.41 2.41
C ARG A 17 -12.34 -12.42 1.26
N HIS A 18 -12.16 -11.14 1.57
CA HIS A 18 -12.15 -10.07 0.61
C HIS A 18 -11.10 -9.03 1.03
N LEU A 19 -10.06 -8.90 0.21
CA LEU A 19 -8.99 -7.93 0.40
C LEU A 19 -9.26 -6.70 -0.46
N VAL A 20 -9.18 -5.53 0.12
CA VAL A 20 -9.11 -4.27 -0.63
C VAL A 20 -7.68 -3.76 -0.62
N LEU A 21 -7.16 -3.49 -1.81
CA LEU A 21 -5.92 -2.75 -2.02
C LEU A 21 -6.26 -1.30 -2.34
N LEU A 22 -5.87 -0.39 -1.45
CA LEU A 22 -5.96 1.05 -1.68
C LEU A 22 -4.62 1.53 -2.24
N GLY A 23 -4.57 1.83 -3.52
CA GLY A 23 -3.36 2.23 -4.21
C GLY A 23 -3.09 1.40 -5.47
N ASP A 24 -2.02 1.72 -6.15
CA ASP A 24 -1.68 1.20 -7.47
C ASP A 24 -0.31 0.51 -7.55
N ALA A 25 0.49 0.54 -6.49
CA ALA A 25 1.84 -0.04 -6.49
C ALA A 25 1.91 -1.51 -6.92
N LEU A 26 0.83 -2.25 -6.76
CA LEU A 26 0.74 -3.66 -7.16
C LEU A 26 -0.05 -3.89 -8.47
N GLN A 27 -0.58 -2.82 -9.10
CA GLN A 27 -1.37 -2.92 -10.33
C GLN A 27 -0.57 -2.78 -11.62
N ASN A 28 0.43 -1.91 -11.60
CA ASN A 28 1.25 -1.60 -12.78
C ASN A 28 2.21 -2.74 -13.15
N ILE A 29 1.86 -3.95 -12.74
CA ILE A 29 2.63 -5.11 -13.09
C ILE A 29 2.08 -5.61 -14.41
N ASP A 30 2.96 -5.76 -15.41
CA ASP A 30 2.68 -6.50 -16.64
C ASP A 30 2.55 -8.02 -16.33
N LEU A 31 1.71 -8.28 -15.38
CA LEU A 31 1.20 -9.59 -15.05
C LEU A 31 -0.16 -9.64 -15.70
N GLY A 32 -0.28 -10.41 -16.76
CA GLY A 32 -1.58 -10.63 -17.40
C GLY A 32 -2.68 -10.74 -16.34
N LYS A 33 -3.84 -10.14 -16.61
CA LYS A 33 -4.98 -10.05 -15.67
C LYS A 33 -5.11 -11.34 -14.84
N GLY A 34 -4.96 -11.23 -13.51
CA GLY A 34 -5.07 -12.34 -12.58
C GLY A 34 -3.79 -12.79 -11.87
N GLN A 35 -2.61 -12.23 -12.15
CA GLN A 35 -1.37 -12.70 -11.51
C GLN A 35 -1.01 -11.93 -10.23
N ALA A 36 -1.32 -10.64 -10.11
CA ALA A 36 -1.26 -9.94 -8.82
C ALA A 36 -2.28 -10.55 -7.85
N GLU A 37 -3.47 -10.83 -8.36
CA GLU A 37 -4.51 -11.57 -7.65
C GLU A 37 -4.00 -12.95 -7.22
N SER A 38 -3.32 -13.69 -8.08
CA SER A 38 -2.73 -14.99 -7.79
C SER A 38 -1.55 -14.94 -6.79
N ALA A 39 -0.83 -13.83 -6.68
CA ALA A 39 0.27 -13.67 -5.74
C ALA A 39 -0.22 -13.32 -4.32
N LEU A 40 -1.22 -12.45 -4.22
CA LEU A 40 -1.84 -12.07 -2.95
C LEU A 40 -2.78 -13.15 -2.41
N VAL A 41 -3.42 -13.91 -3.31
CA VAL A 41 -4.44 -14.90 -2.97
C VAL A 41 -3.82 -16.31 -3.00
N PRO A 42 -3.73 -17.04 -1.87
CA PRO A 42 -3.27 -18.41 -1.88
C PRO A 42 -4.22 -19.27 -2.73
N ARG A 43 -3.68 -20.20 -3.50
CA ARG A 43 -4.49 -21.17 -4.28
C ARG A 43 -5.46 -21.91 -3.36
N PRO A 44 -6.72 -21.97 -3.72
CA PRO A 44 -7.80 -21.98 -2.75
C PRO A 44 -8.35 -23.37 -2.44
N ARG A 45 -8.56 -23.59 -1.17
CA ARG A 45 -9.82 -24.21 -0.76
C ARG A 45 -10.91 -23.14 -0.51
N ASN A 46 -10.53 -21.85 -0.46
CA ASN A 46 -11.44 -20.70 -0.36
C ASN A 46 -10.97 -19.59 -1.30
N PRO A 47 -11.76 -19.19 -2.31
CA PRO A 47 -11.42 -18.09 -3.20
C PRO A 47 -11.51 -16.76 -2.45
N TRP A 48 -10.40 -16.02 -2.41
CA TRP A 48 -10.41 -14.64 -1.97
C TRP A 48 -10.89 -13.75 -3.11
N LYS A 49 -11.56 -12.68 -2.76
CA LYS A 49 -11.86 -11.58 -3.67
C LYS A 49 -10.84 -10.47 -3.44
N LEU A 50 -10.24 -9.96 -4.52
CA LEU A 50 -9.41 -8.75 -4.48
C LEU A 50 -10.17 -7.62 -5.18
N THR A 51 -10.30 -6.50 -4.49
CA THR A 51 -10.74 -5.24 -5.08
C THR A 51 -9.62 -4.23 -4.96
N VAL A 52 -9.29 -3.59 -6.06
CA VAL A 52 -8.28 -2.54 -6.10
C VAL A 52 -8.95 -1.20 -6.33
N LEU A 53 -8.63 -0.23 -5.48
CA LEU A 53 -9.17 1.12 -5.53
C LEU A 53 -8.02 2.10 -5.71
N GLN A 54 -8.05 2.85 -6.80
CA GLN A 54 -7.04 3.87 -7.11
C GLN A 54 -7.17 5.06 -6.17
N PRO A 55 -6.04 5.68 -5.74
CA PRO A 55 -6.07 6.87 -4.89
C PRO A 55 -6.97 7.99 -5.43
N PRO A 56 -6.94 8.35 -6.73
CA PRO A 56 -7.84 9.37 -7.27
C PRO A 56 -9.32 9.01 -7.18
N GLU A 57 -9.68 7.72 -7.28
CA GLU A 57 -11.07 7.26 -7.16
C GLU A 57 -11.58 7.34 -5.73
N VAL A 58 -10.71 6.97 -4.79
CA VAL A 58 -11.00 7.03 -3.35
C VAL A 58 -11.13 8.48 -2.88
N LEU A 59 -10.35 9.40 -3.48
CA LEU A 59 -10.22 10.79 -3.01
C LEU A 59 -11.12 11.79 -3.69
N ARG A 60 -11.60 11.52 -4.93
CA ARG A 60 -12.37 12.47 -5.76
C ARG A 60 -13.65 13.00 -5.13
N GLN A 61 -14.18 12.38 -4.11
CA GLN A 61 -15.47 12.76 -3.50
C GLN A 61 -15.39 13.07 -2.01
N GLY A 62 -14.20 13.19 -1.42
CA GLY A 62 -14.07 13.41 0.03
C GLY A 62 -14.70 12.31 0.90
N ARG A 63 -15.13 11.22 0.27
CA ARG A 63 -15.72 10.06 0.94
C ARG A 63 -15.15 8.80 0.30
N VAL A 64 -14.63 7.91 1.13
CA VAL A 64 -14.29 6.55 0.70
C VAL A 64 -15.59 5.76 0.50
N ARG A 65 -16.32 6.11 -0.56
CA ARG A 65 -17.60 5.45 -0.90
C ARG A 65 -17.43 4.04 -1.46
N ALA A 66 -16.20 3.59 -1.62
CA ALA A 66 -15.94 2.44 -2.48
C ALA A 66 -15.46 1.18 -1.75
N ILE A 67 -15.30 1.19 -0.43
CA ILE A 67 -14.96 -0.05 0.27
C ILE A 67 -16.22 -0.91 0.36
N PRO A 68 -16.26 -2.07 -0.34
CA PRO A 68 -17.43 -2.95 -0.30
C PRO A 68 -17.71 -3.44 1.12
N ALA A 69 -18.99 -3.63 1.47
CA ALA A 69 -19.38 -4.03 2.83
C ALA A 69 -18.85 -5.41 3.25
N GLU A 70 -18.58 -6.28 2.26
CA GLU A 70 -18.07 -7.64 2.47
C GLU A 70 -16.54 -7.73 2.64
N VAL A 71 -15.84 -6.58 2.66
CA VAL A 71 -14.38 -6.54 2.85
C VAL A 71 -14.00 -7.04 4.22
N SER A 72 -12.93 -7.82 4.28
CA SER A 72 -12.39 -8.36 5.54
C SER A 72 -11.06 -7.75 5.93
N HIS A 73 -10.27 -7.25 4.98
CA HIS A 73 -8.92 -6.70 5.21
C HIS A 73 -8.60 -5.59 4.22
N ILE A 74 -7.73 -4.67 4.64
CA ILE A 74 -7.30 -3.53 3.83
C ILE A 74 -5.77 -3.48 3.79
N VAL A 75 -5.23 -3.23 2.59
CA VAL A 75 -3.82 -2.88 2.37
C VAL A 75 -3.77 -1.51 1.71
N ILE A 76 -3.05 -0.58 2.31
CA ILE A 76 -2.74 0.71 1.70
C ILE A 76 -1.35 0.61 1.09
N CYS A 77 -1.25 0.65 -0.25
CA CYS A 77 0.00 0.48 -0.97
C CYS A 77 0.01 1.40 -2.21
N VAL A 78 0.53 2.61 -2.02
CA VAL A 78 0.59 3.66 -3.05
C VAL A 78 1.90 3.52 -3.83
N ASP A 79 1.86 3.75 -5.15
CA ASP A 79 3.04 3.73 -6.00
C ASP A 79 3.94 4.95 -5.74
N GLY A 80 5.25 4.72 -5.62
CA GLY A 80 6.26 5.77 -5.49
C GLY A 80 6.38 6.61 -6.76
N GLY A 81 6.25 6.01 -7.95
CA GLY A 81 6.22 6.71 -9.22
C GLY A 81 5.07 7.70 -9.28
N TRP A 82 3.86 7.28 -8.92
CA TRP A 82 2.71 8.17 -8.84
C TRP A 82 2.95 9.36 -7.89
N ALA A 83 3.57 9.12 -6.73
CA ALA A 83 3.87 10.18 -5.76
C ALA A 83 4.87 11.20 -6.34
N ILE A 84 5.89 10.75 -7.05
CA ILE A 84 6.88 11.60 -7.74
C ILE A 84 6.24 12.38 -8.89
N ASP A 85 5.51 11.70 -9.77
CA ASP A 85 4.90 12.31 -10.95
C ASP A 85 3.85 13.37 -10.57
N THR A 86 3.03 13.06 -9.57
CA THR A 86 2.00 13.99 -9.07
C THR A 86 2.62 15.21 -8.40
N SER A 87 3.80 15.08 -7.79
CA SER A 87 4.52 16.19 -7.17
C SER A 87 5.17 17.15 -8.17
N GLY A 88 5.41 16.72 -9.42
CA GLY A 88 6.11 17.48 -10.45
C GLY A 88 7.60 17.74 -10.15
N LEU A 89 8.15 17.15 -9.11
CA LEU A 89 9.51 17.44 -8.61
C LEU A 89 10.64 17.12 -9.60
N LEU A 90 10.43 16.15 -10.50
CA LEU A 90 11.43 15.79 -11.52
C LEU A 90 11.30 16.57 -12.82
N GLN A 91 10.29 17.44 -12.94
CA GLN A 91 9.99 18.20 -14.17
C GLN A 91 10.47 19.65 -14.12
N GLY A 92 10.91 20.13 -12.96
CA GLY A 92 11.32 21.50 -12.73
C GLY A 92 12.83 21.70 -12.77
N ASP A 93 13.28 22.86 -13.27
CA ASP A 93 14.66 23.29 -13.14
C ASP A 93 14.90 23.91 -11.76
N ALA A 94 15.87 23.36 -11.03
CA ALA A 94 16.24 23.87 -9.71
C ALA A 94 16.87 25.25 -9.82
N GLN A 95 16.16 26.31 -9.43
CA GLN A 95 16.67 27.68 -9.44
C GLN A 95 17.56 27.97 -8.21
N SER A 96 17.29 27.32 -7.08
CA SER A 96 18.10 27.42 -5.88
C SER A 96 17.82 26.24 -4.94
N VAL A 97 18.78 25.89 -4.10
CA VAL A 97 18.63 24.83 -3.09
C VAL A 97 17.44 25.11 -2.17
N ARG A 98 17.27 26.37 -1.71
CA ARG A 98 16.14 26.76 -0.85
C ARG A 98 14.81 26.59 -1.56
N GLY A 99 14.73 27.01 -2.84
CA GLY A 99 13.50 26.84 -3.66
C GLY A 99 13.13 25.38 -3.80
N THR A 100 14.06 24.55 -4.24
CA THR A 100 13.84 23.11 -4.41
C THR A 100 13.41 22.41 -3.12
N LEU A 101 14.03 22.74 -1.99
CA LEU A 101 13.62 22.18 -0.69
C LEU A 101 12.23 22.67 -0.26
N GLY A 102 11.87 23.91 -0.60
CA GLY A 102 10.53 24.45 -0.35
C GLY A 102 9.46 23.74 -1.18
N GLU A 103 9.72 23.52 -2.46
CA GLU A 103 8.83 22.77 -3.35
C GLU A 103 8.65 21.32 -2.89
N LEU A 104 9.76 20.67 -2.50
CA LEU A 104 9.72 19.30 -1.97
C LEU A 104 8.91 19.23 -0.65
N ALA A 105 9.05 20.20 0.23
CA ALA A 105 8.28 20.28 1.47
C ALA A 105 6.77 20.44 1.16
N THR A 106 6.42 21.33 0.23
CA THR A 106 5.02 21.54 -0.20
C THR A 106 4.44 20.25 -0.77
N ALA A 107 5.15 19.61 -1.68
CA ALA A 107 4.72 18.33 -2.26
C ALA A 107 4.55 17.23 -1.19
N ALA A 108 5.44 17.18 -0.21
CA ALA A 108 5.33 16.23 0.90
C ALA A 108 4.11 16.50 1.78
N ASP A 109 3.77 17.76 2.05
CA ASP A 109 2.60 18.13 2.85
C ASP A 109 1.29 17.82 2.10
N GLU A 110 1.24 18.06 0.80
CA GLU A 110 0.10 17.68 -0.06
C GLU A 110 -0.09 16.15 -0.08
N PHE A 111 1.00 15.42 -0.29
CA PHE A 111 1.00 13.95 -0.23
C PHE A 111 0.52 13.44 1.13
N GLU A 112 1.03 14.02 2.23
CA GLU A 112 0.61 13.67 3.59
C GLU A 112 -0.90 13.86 3.78
N GLY A 113 -1.46 14.97 3.28
CA GLY A 113 -2.90 15.23 3.33
C GLY A 113 -3.73 14.19 2.58
N ILE A 114 -3.23 13.70 1.44
CA ILE A 114 -3.86 12.62 0.69
C ILE A 114 -3.80 11.31 1.48
N PHE A 115 -2.62 10.98 1.98
CA PHE A 115 -2.36 9.74 2.68
C PHE A 115 -3.12 9.64 4.00
N ALA A 116 -3.21 10.75 4.76
CA ALA A 116 -4.00 10.85 5.97
C ALA A 116 -5.48 10.54 5.72
N ARG A 117 -6.05 11.01 4.60
CA ARG A 117 -7.44 10.68 4.22
C ARG A 117 -7.62 9.20 3.90
N LEU A 118 -6.65 8.56 3.23
CA LEU A 118 -6.69 7.11 2.98
C LEU A 118 -6.68 6.32 4.29
N ILE A 119 -5.81 6.69 5.22
CA ILE A 119 -5.74 6.06 6.55
C ILE A 119 -7.03 6.26 7.33
N ALA A 120 -7.55 7.48 7.39
CA ALA A 120 -8.80 7.79 8.10
C ALA A 120 -9.95 6.91 7.59
N ALA A 121 -10.06 6.83 6.29
CA ALA A 121 -11.08 6.02 5.64
C ALA A 121 -10.95 4.52 5.92
N ALA A 122 -9.73 3.99 5.89
CA ALA A 122 -9.49 2.60 6.25
C ALA A 122 -9.85 2.34 7.73
N LYS A 123 -9.49 3.26 8.62
CA LYS A 123 -9.83 3.16 10.06
C LYS A 123 -11.31 3.22 10.35
N GLU A 124 -12.09 4.01 9.62
CA GLU A 124 -13.55 4.08 9.76
C GLU A 124 -14.24 2.73 9.53
N THR A 125 -13.61 1.83 8.78
CA THR A 125 -14.14 0.47 8.55
C THR A 125 -13.99 -0.44 9.77
N GLY A 126 -13.08 -0.16 10.68
CA GLY A 126 -12.71 -1.05 11.79
C GLY A 126 -12.01 -2.35 11.37
N LEU A 127 -11.67 -2.50 10.08
CA LEU A 127 -11.06 -3.72 9.54
C LEU A 127 -9.55 -3.79 9.80
N PRO A 128 -8.97 -5.00 9.92
CA PRO A 128 -7.54 -5.19 9.92
C PRO A 128 -6.89 -4.51 8.71
N THR A 129 -5.99 -3.56 9.00
CA THR A 129 -5.37 -2.69 7.99
C THR A 129 -3.88 -2.67 8.17
N ILE A 130 -3.14 -2.76 7.07
CA ILE A 130 -1.69 -2.54 7.00
C ILE A 130 -1.38 -1.45 5.98
N VAL A 131 -0.24 -0.80 6.18
CA VAL A 131 0.28 0.25 5.32
C VAL A 131 1.60 -0.21 4.72
N CYS A 132 1.79 -0.03 3.42
CA CYS A 132 3.09 -0.20 2.79
C CYS A 132 3.79 1.16 2.66
N THR A 133 5.12 1.19 2.83
CA THR A 133 5.92 2.33 2.39
C THR A 133 5.93 2.39 0.86
N LEU A 134 6.36 3.52 0.30
CA LEU A 134 6.49 3.66 -1.16
C LEU A 134 7.64 2.80 -1.67
N VAL A 135 7.42 2.16 -2.80
CA VAL A 135 8.46 1.39 -3.51
C VAL A 135 9.55 2.34 -3.98
N PRO A 136 10.84 2.03 -3.80
CA PRO A 136 11.93 2.80 -4.39
C PRO A 136 11.81 2.86 -5.91
N ALA A 137 12.17 3.98 -6.52
CA ALA A 137 12.33 4.07 -7.97
C ALA A 137 13.76 3.65 -8.37
N ARG A 138 13.92 3.15 -9.60
CA ARG A 138 15.18 2.68 -10.19
C ARG A 138 15.40 3.34 -11.54
N TYR A 139 15.65 4.65 -11.54
CA TYR A 139 15.90 5.39 -12.78
C TYR A 139 17.28 5.04 -13.37
N VAL A 140 17.35 5.01 -14.70
CA VAL A 140 18.61 4.77 -15.42
C VAL A 140 19.56 5.95 -15.27
N ASP A 141 19.05 7.18 -15.23
CA ASP A 141 19.85 8.37 -14.95
C ASP A 141 20.18 8.43 -13.45
N PRO A 142 21.48 8.40 -13.06
CA PRO A 142 21.89 8.43 -11.65
C PRO A 142 21.53 9.73 -10.91
N VAL A 143 21.38 10.84 -11.65
CA VAL A 143 20.97 12.13 -11.05
C VAL A 143 19.50 12.07 -10.72
N GLN A 144 18.68 11.61 -11.65
CA GLN A 144 17.24 11.44 -11.47
C GLN A 144 16.94 10.41 -10.38
N GLU A 145 17.65 9.28 -10.37
CA GLU A 145 17.49 8.26 -9.32
C GLU A 145 17.74 8.82 -7.92
N ARG A 146 18.84 9.59 -7.73
CA ARG A 146 19.16 10.21 -6.45
C ARG A 146 18.11 11.25 -6.03
N ALA A 147 17.63 12.05 -6.98
CA ALA A 147 16.58 13.03 -6.73
C ALA A 147 15.28 12.34 -6.30
N ALA A 148 14.84 11.31 -7.03
CA ALA A 148 13.68 10.52 -6.71
C ALA A 148 13.82 9.79 -5.36
N ALA A 149 14.95 9.16 -5.08
CA ALA A 149 15.22 8.50 -3.81
C ALA A 149 15.15 9.47 -2.62
N THR A 150 15.65 10.71 -2.80
CA THR A 150 15.57 11.75 -1.77
C THR A 150 14.11 12.18 -1.52
N ALA A 151 13.34 12.42 -2.58
CA ALA A 151 11.92 12.77 -2.48
C ALA A 151 11.12 11.64 -1.82
N LEU A 152 11.32 10.40 -2.26
CA LEU A 152 10.66 9.23 -1.69
C LEU A 152 11.02 8.98 -0.22
N ALA A 153 12.23 9.33 0.21
CA ALA A 153 12.61 9.25 1.63
C ALA A 153 11.77 10.20 2.48
N ILE A 154 11.51 11.41 2.00
CA ILE A 154 10.67 12.40 2.70
C ILE A 154 9.20 11.97 2.69
N PHE A 155 8.68 11.50 1.56
CA PHE A 155 7.32 10.97 1.47
C PHE A 155 7.13 9.74 2.37
N ASN A 156 8.12 8.84 2.43
CA ASN A 156 8.08 7.69 3.33
C ASN A 156 8.11 8.09 4.81
N ASP A 157 8.81 9.16 5.19
CA ASP A 157 8.73 9.71 6.55
C ASP A 157 7.28 10.13 6.88
N ARG A 158 6.57 10.77 5.94
CA ARG A 158 5.16 11.12 6.11
C ARG A 158 4.26 9.88 6.23
N VAL A 159 4.48 8.87 5.39
CA VAL A 159 3.76 7.56 5.48
C VAL A 159 3.94 6.94 6.86
N LEU A 160 5.19 6.84 7.33
CA LEU A 160 5.53 6.25 8.61
C LEU A 160 4.88 7.00 9.78
N ARG A 161 4.97 8.34 9.79
CA ARG A 161 4.34 9.18 10.83
C ARG A 161 2.83 8.96 10.89
N GLN A 162 2.16 9.00 9.75
CA GLN A 162 0.71 8.80 9.68
C GLN A 162 0.30 7.39 10.11
N ALA A 163 1.03 6.36 9.68
CA ALA A 163 0.77 4.98 10.05
C ALA A 163 0.97 4.74 11.57
N PHE A 164 2.07 5.23 12.14
CA PHE A 164 2.34 5.12 13.57
C PHE A 164 1.31 5.89 14.41
N ALA A 165 0.97 7.13 14.02
CA ALA A 165 -0.06 7.92 14.70
C ALA A 165 -1.43 7.23 14.67
N ALA A 166 -1.71 6.48 13.60
CA ALA A 166 -2.93 5.70 13.45
C ALA A 166 -2.90 4.35 14.17
N GLY A 167 -1.75 3.90 14.67
CA GLY A 167 -1.56 2.59 15.31
C GLY A 167 -1.57 1.43 14.29
N LEU A 168 -1.24 1.70 13.02
CA LEU A 168 -1.23 0.70 11.95
C LEU A 168 0.14 0.03 11.82
N SER A 169 0.14 -1.23 11.45
CA SER A 169 1.35 -1.97 11.10
C SER A 169 1.81 -1.64 9.69
N ILE A 170 3.12 -1.73 9.45
CA ILE A 170 3.79 -1.24 8.24
C ILE A 170 4.54 -2.38 7.56
N VAL A 171 4.44 -2.45 6.24
CA VAL A 171 5.35 -3.23 5.39
C VAL A 171 6.36 -2.28 4.79
N GLU A 172 7.62 -2.47 5.11
CA GLU A 172 8.73 -1.63 4.67
C GLU A 172 9.25 -2.10 3.30
N LEU A 173 8.68 -1.56 2.23
CA LEU A 173 8.96 -2.02 0.87
C LEU A 173 10.38 -1.74 0.41
N ARG A 174 11.08 -0.77 1.00
CA ARG A 174 12.49 -0.49 0.70
C ARG A 174 13.42 -1.63 1.11
N LEU A 175 13.00 -2.46 2.07
CA LEU A 175 13.74 -3.65 2.51
C LEU A 175 13.21 -4.92 1.86
N VAL A 176 11.98 -4.92 1.36
CA VAL A 176 11.38 -6.04 0.64
C VAL A 176 11.81 -6.07 -0.82
N CYS A 177 11.90 -4.90 -1.46
CA CYS A 177 12.23 -4.72 -2.88
C CYS A 177 13.60 -4.04 -3.01
N ASP A 178 14.66 -4.70 -2.56
CA ASP A 178 16.02 -4.17 -2.47
C ASP A 178 16.92 -4.61 -3.64
N GLU A 179 16.49 -5.60 -4.44
CA GLU A 179 17.25 -6.13 -5.58
C GLU A 179 16.74 -5.56 -6.90
N ASP A 180 17.63 -5.38 -7.88
CA ASP A 180 17.27 -4.93 -9.24
C ASP A 180 16.29 -5.89 -9.92
N SER A 181 16.39 -7.19 -9.63
CA SER A 181 15.46 -8.21 -10.12
C SER A 181 14.00 -8.03 -9.64
N ASP A 182 13.79 -7.21 -8.62
CA ASP A 182 12.45 -6.89 -8.12
C ASP A 182 11.71 -5.89 -9.01
N TYR A 183 12.40 -5.30 -9.99
CA TYR A 183 11.87 -4.27 -10.86
C TYR A 183 11.73 -4.77 -12.30
N ALA A 184 10.64 -4.42 -12.95
CA ALA A 184 10.40 -4.63 -14.38
C ALA A 184 10.75 -3.38 -15.20
N SER A 185 10.66 -2.20 -14.59
CA SER A 185 11.09 -0.91 -15.13
C SER A 185 11.42 0.04 -13.98
N GLU A 186 11.70 1.30 -14.29
CA GLU A 186 12.13 2.31 -13.32
C GLU A 186 11.22 2.47 -12.09
N THR A 187 9.91 2.31 -12.28
CA THR A 187 8.90 2.48 -11.21
C THR A 187 8.02 1.26 -11.01
N LEU A 188 8.14 0.23 -11.86
CA LEU A 188 7.27 -0.94 -11.83
C LEU A 188 7.96 -2.15 -11.22
N LEU A 189 7.29 -2.82 -10.31
CA LEU A 189 7.75 -4.08 -9.77
C LEU A 189 7.66 -5.21 -10.79
N SER A 190 8.68 -6.07 -10.79
CA SER A 190 8.68 -7.34 -11.52
C SER A 190 7.76 -8.36 -10.84
N ARG A 191 7.56 -9.50 -11.50
CA ARG A 191 6.88 -10.65 -10.92
C ARG A 191 7.49 -11.09 -9.58
N THR A 192 8.81 -11.00 -9.47
CA THR A 192 9.56 -11.37 -8.26
C THR A 192 9.28 -10.37 -7.14
N GLY A 193 9.40 -9.07 -7.41
CA GLY A 193 9.10 -8.01 -6.44
C GLY A 193 7.67 -8.10 -5.91
N VAL A 194 6.68 -8.24 -6.81
CA VAL A 194 5.28 -8.42 -6.39
C VAL A 194 5.09 -9.62 -5.48
N ARG A 195 5.70 -10.74 -5.81
CA ARG A 195 5.58 -11.95 -5.00
C ARG A 195 6.20 -11.75 -3.61
N LYS A 196 7.36 -11.05 -3.50
CA LYS A 196 7.96 -10.67 -2.22
C LYS A 196 6.98 -9.82 -1.40
N VAL A 197 6.48 -8.72 -1.99
CA VAL A 197 5.51 -7.82 -1.33
C VAL A 197 4.25 -8.56 -0.89
N ALA A 198 3.66 -9.37 -1.76
CA ALA A 198 2.46 -10.14 -1.47
C ALA A 198 2.64 -11.12 -0.30
N ASN A 199 3.81 -11.77 -0.22
CA ASN A 199 4.11 -12.69 0.87
C ASN A 199 4.23 -11.97 2.20
N VAL A 200 4.97 -10.86 2.25
CA VAL A 200 5.14 -10.07 3.49
C VAL A 200 3.81 -9.43 3.91
N ALA A 201 3.07 -8.83 2.98
CA ALA A 201 1.76 -8.22 3.25
C ALA A 201 0.77 -9.26 3.81
N ARG A 202 0.73 -10.46 3.24
CA ARG A 202 -0.12 -11.55 3.74
C ARG A 202 0.26 -11.95 5.16
N SER A 203 1.56 -12.11 5.45
CA SER A 203 2.04 -12.44 6.80
C SER A 203 1.67 -11.35 7.81
N ALA A 204 1.83 -10.09 7.42
CA ALA A 204 1.45 -8.93 8.22
C ALA A 204 -0.06 -8.89 8.50
N LEU A 205 -0.90 -9.13 7.50
CA LEU A 205 -2.36 -9.17 7.67
C LEU A 205 -2.80 -10.27 8.63
N TYR A 206 -2.25 -11.48 8.53
CA TYR A 206 -2.55 -12.56 9.47
C TYR A 206 -2.15 -12.21 10.90
N ASP A 207 -1.00 -11.57 11.08
CA ASP A 207 -0.55 -11.18 12.41
C ASP A 207 -1.40 -10.05 13.01
N VAL A 208 -1.75 -9.04 12.22
CA VAL A 208 -2.63 -7.94 12.65
C VAL A 208 -4.02 -8.44 13.04
N SER A 209 -4.56 -9.41 12.30
CA SER A 209 -5.86 -10.01 12.62
C SER A 209 -5.86 -10.76 13.94
N ARG A 210 -4.75 -11.43 14.27
CA ARG A 210 -4.61 -12.20 15.53
C ARG A 210 -4.18 -11.36 16.71
N ASN A 211 -3.47 -10.26 16.46
CA ASN A 211 -2.89 -9.40 17.48
C ASN A 211 -3.32 -7.93 17.25
N PRO A 212 -4.62 -7.61 17.31
CA PRO A 212 -5.09 -6.26 17.09
C PRO A 212 -4.47 -5.28 18.10
N GLY A 213 -4.18 -4.07 17.66
CA GLY A 213 -3.61 -3.01 18.50
C GLY A 213 -2.10 -3.06 18.71
N ARG A 214 -1.38 -3.96 18.04
CA ARG A 214 0.09 -3.95 18.00
C ARG A 214 0.59 -3.41 16.67
N THR A 215 1.31 -2.29 16.72
CA THR A 215 2.01 -1.74 15.56
C THR A 215 3.34 -2.46 15.40
N ARG A 216 3.61 -2.98 14.20
CA ARG A 216 4.86 -3.67 13.84
C ARG A 216 5.32 -3.23 12.47
N VAL A 217 6.62 -3.39 12.20
CA VAL A 217 7.22 -3.22 10.88
C VAL A 217 7.62 -4.60 10.37
N TYR A 218 7.22 -4.89 9.13
CA TYR A 218 7.48 -6.15 8.42
C TYR A 218 8.38 -5.87 7.21
N PHE A 219 9.30 -6.79 6.93
CA PHE A 219 10.20 -6.73 5.76
C PHE A 219 10.65 -8.13 5.36
#